data_241596baf298e4a9c763b4e14583f611
#
_entry.id   241596baf298e4a9c763b4e14583f611
#
_cell.length_a   1.000
_cell.length_b   1.000
_cell.length_c   1.000
_cell.angle_alpha   90.00
_cell.angle_beta   90.00
_cell.angle_gamma   90.00
#
_symmetry.space_group_name_H-M   'P 1'
#
loop_
_entity.id
_entity.type
_entity.pdbx_description
1 polymer ?
#
loop_
_entity_poly.entity_id
_entity_poly.type
_entity_poly.pdbx_seq_one_letter_code
_entity_poly.pdbx_strand_id
1 'polypeptide(L)'
;GLVCIPNCDKNVPGLLMAAARLNIPTVFVSGGPMLAGHVNGKKRSLSSMFEAVGSVAAGTMSMDELCEYEEKVCPTCGSCSGMYTANSMNCLTEAIGMGLKGNGTIPAVYSERIRLAKHAGMKIMELVEKNIRPRDIMTAEAFRNALIVDMALGCSTNTMLHLPAIAHEAGVELNLDMANELSAITPNLCHLAPAGPTYMEDLNEAGGVYAVMKELSKKNLLNLDLITVTGKTVGENIKDAYNKNPEVIRPVENPYSQTGGIAVLKGNLAPDSGVVKRSAVVPEMMVHEGPARVFDCEE
;
A
#
# COMPACT_ATOMS: atom_id res chain seq x y z
N GLY A 1 -11.16 -9.98 22.33
CA GLY A 1 -10.89 -9.34 21.04
C GLY A 1 -9.78 -8.31 21.15
N LEU A 2 -9.20 -7.98 20.03
CA LEU A 2 -8.08 -7.05 19.93
C LEU A 2 -8.39 -5.98 18.88
N VAL A 3 -8.16 -4.71 19.21
CA VAL A 3 -8.17 -3.60 18.25
C VAL A 3 -6.74 -3.10 18.11
N CYS A 4 -6.17 -3.22 16.91
CA CYS A 4 -4.81 -2.77 16.59
C CYS A 4 -4.87 -1.39 15.92
N ILE A 5 -4.07 -0.44 16.41
CA ILE A 5 -4.01 0.94 15.88
C ILE A 5 -2.58 1.27 15.44
N PRO A 6 -2.05 0.57 14.42
CA PRO A 6 -0.72 0.86 13.88
C PRO A 6 -0.78 2.04 12.91
N ASN A 7 0.40 2.63 12.62
CA ASN A 7 0.49 3.64 11.56
C ASN A 7 1.88 3.78 10.92
N CYS A 8 2.83 2.89 11.19
CA CYS A 8 4.18 3.01 10.64
C CYS A 8 4.63 1.73 9.94
N ASP A 9 5.72 1.84 9.18
CA ASP A 9 6.17 0.85 8.19
C ASP A 9 6.50 -0.53 8.77
N LYS A 10 6.95 -0.62 10.04
CA LYS A 10 7.28 -1.88 10.71
C LYS A 10 6.22 -2.33 11.71
N ASN A 11 5.48 -1.39 12.34
CA ASN A 11 4.49 -1.80 13.34
C ASN A 11 3.20 -2.37 12.70
N VAL A 12 2.86 -1.97 11.46
CA VAL A 12 1.70 -2.56 10.76
C VAL A 12 1.94 -4.05 10.51
N PRO A 13 3.01 -4.47 9.79
CA PRO A 13 3.27 -5.90 9.57
C PRO A 13 3.53 -6.65 10.87
N GLY A 14 4.26 -6.07 11.84
CA GLY A 14 4.51 -6.71 13.13
C GLY A 14 3.23 -7.02 13.91
N LEU A 15 2.25 -6.12 13.93
CA LEU A 15 0.95 -6.37 14.56
C LEU A 15 0.09 -7.37 13.77
N LEU A 16 0.17 -7.40 12.43
CA LEU A 16 -0.49 -8.42 11.62
C LEU A 16 0.10 -9.81 11.90
N MET A 17 1.43 -9.93 12.01
CA MET A 17 2.10 -11.16 12.44
C MET A 17 1.64 -11.59 13.85
N ALA A 18 1.60 -10.65 14.79
CA ALA A 18 1.13 -10.91 16.15
C ALA A 18 -0.33 -11.36 16.19
N ALA A 19 -1.21 -10.72 15.41
CA ALA A 19 -2.62 -11.09 15.29
C ALA A 19 -2.78 -12.51 14.74
N ALA A 20 -2.03 -12.85 13.68
CA ALA A 20 -2.02 -14.20 13.12
C ALA A 20 -1.54 -15.25 14.13
N ARG A 21 -0.48 -14.93 14.89
CA ARG A 21 0.08 -15.82 15.91
C ARG A 21 -0.86 -16.04 17.10
N LEU A 22 -1.45 -14.96 17.63
CA LEU A 22 -2.40 -15.00 18.73
C LEU A 22 -3.74 -15.64 18.34
N ASN A 23 -4.17 -15.44 17.12
CA ASN A 23 -5.40 -15.99 16.53
C ASN A 23 -6.65 -15.77 17.38
N ILE A 24 -6.80 -14.58 17.95
CA ILE A 24 -8.02 -14.13 18.64
C ILE A 24 -8.74 -13.09 17.75
N PRO A 25 -10.07 -12.93 17.86
CA PRO A 25 -10.78 -11.93 17.08
C PRO A 25 -10.09 -10.57 17.11
N THR A 26 -9.73 -10.04 15.95
CA THR A 26 -8.90 -8.84 15.81
C THR A 26 -9.40 -7.97 14.67
N VAL A 27 -9.39 -6.66 14.84
CA VAL A 27 -9.64 -5.67 13.80
C VAL A 27 -8.53 -4.62 13.79
N PHE A 28 -8.16 -4.18 12.59
CA PHE A 28 -7.18 -3.12 12.40
C PHE A 28 -7.86 -1.81 12.03
N VAL A 29 -7.40 -0.72 12.64
CA VAL A 29 -7.70 0.64 12.25
C VAL A 29 -6.43 1.47 12.32
N SER A 30 -5.87 1.81 11.16
CA SER A 30 -4.62 2.59 11.13
C SER A 30 -4.85 4.05 11.55
N GLY A 31 -3.77 4.73 11.95
CA GLY A 31 -3.82 6.16 12.25
C GLY A 31 -4.11 7.05 11.04
N GLY A 32 -3.89 6.54 9.83
CA GLY A 32 -4.11 7.23 8.56
C GLY A 32 -2.91 8.02 8.04
N PRO A 33 -2.88 8.32 6.73
CA PRO A 33 -1.84 9.13 6.10
C PRO A 33 -1.95 10.61 6.50
N MET A 34 -0.83 11.31 6.50
CA MET A 34 -0.83 12.77 6.51
C MET A 34 -1.30 13.33 5.16
N LEU A 35 -1.68 14.61 5.13
CA LEU A 35 -1.92 15.33 3.89
C LEU A 35 -0.59 15.63 3.19
N ALA A 36 -0.62 15.83 1.88
CA ALA A 36 0.53 16.30 1.14
C ALA A 36 0.86 17.75 1.53
N GLY A 37 2.14 18.07 1.61
CA GLY A 37 2.61 19.44 1.76
C GLY A 37 2.44 20.26 0.46
N HIS A 38 2.55 21.57 0.57
CA HIS A 38 2.51 22.46 -0.58
C HIS A 38 3.69 23.41 -0.58
N VAL A 39 4.56 23.29 -1.57
CA VAL A 39 5.69 24.19 -1.80
C VAL A 39 5.60 24.72 -3.22
N ASN A 40 5.67 26.03 -3.40
CA ASN A 40 5.57 26.70 -4.70
C ASN A 40 4.32 26.26 -5.52
N GLY A 41 3.16 26.12 -4.84
CA GLY A 41 1.88 25.75 -5.46
C GLY A 41 1.78 24.28 -5.91
N LYS A 42 2.76 23.44 -5.58
CA LYS A 42 2.78 22.02 -5.94
C LYS A 42 2.71 21.15 -4.71
N LYS A 43 1.97 20.04 -4.77
CA LYS A 43 1.99 19.00 -3.74
C LYS A 43 3.39 18.42 -3.60
N ARG A 44 3.83 18.21 -2.36
CA ARG A 44 5.14 17.68 -1.99
C ARG A 44 4.99 16.68 -0.82
N SER A 45 5.99 15.83 -0.66
CA SER A 45 6.05 14.85 0.42
C SER A 45 7.47 14.75 0.98
N LEU A 46 7.66 13.88 1.95
CA LEU A 46 8.97 13.63 2.55
C LEU A 46 10.05 13.25 1.51
N SER A 47 9.71 12.51 0.44
CA SER A 47 10.69 12.22 -0.63
C SER A 47 11.18 13.49 -1.33
N SER A 48 10.30 14.49 -1.49
CA SER A 48 10.69 15.78 -2.06
C SER A 48 11.70 16.52 -1.19
N MET A 49 11.69 16.27 0.14
CA MET A 49 12.71 16.82 1.06
C MET A 49 14.08 16.21 0.79
N PHE A 50 14.18 14.89 0.59
CA PHE A 50 15.44 14.24 0.25
C PHE A 50 16.01 14.74 -1.08
N GLU A 51 15.13 14.92 -2.09
CA GLU A 51 15.52 15.51 -3.37
C GLU A 51 16.00 16.96 -3.22
N ALA A 52 15.36 17.76 -2.34
CA ALA A 52 15.75 19.12 -2.05
C ALA A 52 17.13 19.19 -1.38
N VAL A 53 17.41 18.30 -0.41
CA VAL A 53 18.76 18.19 0.22
C VAL A 53 19.82 17.88 -0.84
N GLY A 54 19.56 16.93 -1.73
CA GLY A 54 20.45 16.60 -2.85
C GLY A 54 20.66 17.80 -3.80
N SER A 55 19.59 18.56 -4.06
CA SER A 55 19.64 19.75 -4.93
C SER A 55 20.48 20.88 -4.32
N VAL A 56 20.44 21.07 -2.99
CA VAL A 56 21.32 22.01 -2.30
C VAL A 56 22.78 21.55 -2.38
N ALA A 57 23.05 20.27 -2.15
CA ALA A 57 24.38 19.70 -2.25
C ALA A 57 24.96 19.85 -3.69
N ALA A 58 24.11 19.76 -4.71
CA ALA A 58 24.46 19.96 -6.11
C ALA A 58 24.55 21.46 -6.51
N GLY A 59 24.21 22.40 -5.62
CA GLY A 59 24.21 23.85 -5.90
C GLY A 59 23.08 24.31 -6.82
N THR A 60 22.02 23.54 -6.98
CA THR A 60 20.85 23.84 -7.84
C THR A 60 19.66 24.39 -7.07
N MET A 61 19.73 24.42 -5.73
CA MET A 61 18.72 24.95 -4.82
C MET A 61 19.39 25.76 -3.70
N SER A 62 18.78 26.84 -3.26
CA SER A 62 19.27 27.65 -2.14
C SER A 62 18.89 27.05 -0.79
N MET A 63 19.59 27.47 0.27
CA MET A 63 19.24 27.09 1.65
C MET A 63 17.87 27.63 2.08
N ASP A 64 17.49 28.82 1.62
CA ASP A 64 16.19 29.42 1.95
C ASP A 64 15.04 28.59 1.36
N GLU A 65 15.20 28.09 0.12
CA GLU A 65 14.23 27.18 -0.51
C GLU A 65 14.16 25.83 0.25
N LEU A 66 15.31 25.30 0.70
CA LEU A 66 15.33 24.07 1.50
C LEU A 66 14.57 24.25 2.81
N CYS A 67 14.74 25.38 3.50
CA CYS A 67 14.01 25.69 4.73
C CYS A 67 12.50 25.74 4.47
N GLU A 68 12.06 26.27 3.33
CA GLU A 68 10.64 26.23 2.96
C GLU A 68 10.12 24.80 2.80
N TYR A 69 10.91 23.88 2.21
CA TYR A 69 10.56 22.45 2.15
C TYR A 69 10.46 21.85 3.52
N GLU A 70 11.44 22.09 4.41
CA GLU A 70 11.46 21.58 5.79
C GLU A 70 10.19 21.94 6.56
N GLU A 71 9.72 23.20 6.42
CA GLU A 71 8.52 23.68 7.10
C GLU A 71 7.22 23.12 6.56
N LYS A 72 7.15 22.76 5.25
CA LYS A 72 5.88 22.58 4.55
C LYS A 72 5.58 21.17 4.04
N VAL A 73 6.59 20.29 3.86
CA VAL A 73 6.38 18.99 3.19
C VAL A 73 5.65 17.96 4.05
N CYS A 74 5.65 18.13 5.37
CA CYS A 74 4.96 17.27 6.33
C CYS A 74 3.97 18.08 7.18
N PRO A 75 2.84 18.54 6.60
CA PRO A 75 2.02 19.58 7.22
C PRO A 75 1.12 19.08 8.35
N THR A 76 0.88 17.77 8.47
CA THR A 76 -0.07 17.20 9.44
C THR A 76 0.49 15.94 10.10
N CYS A 77 -0.17 15.48 11.17
CA CYS A 77 0.10 14.14 11.71
C CYS A 77 -0.36 13.05 10.74
N GLY A 78 0.17 11.86 10.92
CA GLY A 78 -0.15 10.68 10.11
C GLY A 78 1.10 9.94 9.63
N SER A 79 0.92 8.86 8.89
CA SER A 79 1.98 8.24 8.08
C SER A 79 2.30 9.12 6.87
N CYS A 80 3.30 8.73 6.05
CA CYS A 80 3.66 9.50 4.85
C CYS A 80 2.45 9.77 3.94
N SER A 81 2.47 10.88 3.20
CA SER A 81 1.36 11.26 2.30
C SER A 81 1.31 10.46 0.99
N GLY A 82 2.39 9.75 0.61
CA GLY A 82 2.47 8.92 -0.61
C GLY A 82 2.33 7.42 -0.33
N MET A 83 2.45 6.61 -1.38
CA MET A 83 2.38 5.14 -1.33
C MET A 83 3.77 4.57 -0.93
N TYR A 84 4.20 4.91 0.26
CA TYR A 84 5.37 4.34 0.92
C TYR A 84 4.97 3.11 1.75
N THR A 85 5.89 2.55 2.50
CA THR A 85 5.68 1.26 3.17
C THR A 85 4.51 1.24 4.15
N ALA A 86 4.36 2.28 4.99
CA ALA A 86 3.25 2.36 5.95
C ALA A 86 1.89 2.32 5.25
N ASN A 87 1.69 3.17 4.24
CA ASN A 87 0.43 3.24 3.50
C ASN A 87 0.19 1.99 2.65
N SER A 88 1.25 1.41 2.06
CA SER A 88 1.16 0.13 1.38
C SER A 88 0.59 -0.94 2.31
N MET A 89 1.18 -1.12 3.49
CA MET A 89 0.72 -2.12 4.44
C MET A 89 -0.67 -1.81 5.00
N ASN A 90 -1.03 -0.54 5.21
CA ASN A 90 -2.37 -0.14 5.63
C ASN A 90 -3.43 -0.44 4.55
N CYS A 91 -3.12 -0.22 3.27
CA CYS A 91 -3.99 -0.59 2.14
C CYS A 91 -4.10 -2.12 1.99
N LEU A 92 -2.99 -2.84 2.13
CA LEU A 92 -2.99 -4.30 2.04
C LEU A 92 -3.68 -4.97 3.24
N THR A 93 -3.67 -4.35 4.42
CA THR A 93 -4.50 -4.78 5.56
C THR A 93 -6.00 -4.78 5.21
N GLU A 94 -6.45 -3.78 4.42
CA GLU A 94 -7.80 -3.71 3.87
C GLU A 94 -8.05 -4.81 2.84
N ALA A 95 -7.09 -5.03 1.93
CA ALA A 95 -7.17 -6.03 0.86
C ALA A 95 -7.17 -7.48 1.39
N ILE A 96 -6.39 -7.78 2.43
CA ILE A 96 -6.41 -9.08 3.13
C ILE A 96 -7.78 -9.32 3.81
N GLY A 97 -8.48 -8.25 4.17
CA GLY A 97 -9.75 -8.32 4.89
C GLY A 97 -9.64 -8.09 6.40
N MET A 98 -8.48 -7.66 6.93
CA MET A 98 -8.24 -7.38 8.35
C MET A 98 -8.55 -5.94 8.77
N GLY A 99 -8.75 -5.04 7.80
CA GLY A 99 -9.13 -3.63 8.00
C GLY A 99 -10.50 -3.31 7.44
N LEU A 100 -11.14 -2.28 7.99
CA LEU A 100 -12.40 -1.74 7.46
C LEU A 100 -12.13 -0.81 6.27
N LYS A 101 -13.16 -0.56 5.46
CA LYS A 101 -13.11 0.37 4.32
C LYS A 101 -12.52 1.71 4.73
N GLY A 102 -11.49 2.15 4.00
CA GLY A 102 -10.79 3.40 4.25
C GLY A 102 -9.68 3.30 5.30
N ASN A 103 -9.39 2.09 5.79
CA ASN A 103 -8.27 1.87 6.71
C ASN A 103 -6.96 2.43 6.18
N GLY A 104 -6.64 2.17 4.91
CA GLY A 104 -5.40 2.61 4.28
C GLY A 104 -5.40 4.05 3.78
N THR A 105 -6.57 4.67 3.56
CA THR A 105 -6.64 5.88 2.72
C THR A 105 -7.20 7.12 3.41
N ILE A 106 -8.12 6.98 4.39
CA ILE A 106 -8.69 8.15 5.08
C ILE A 106 -7.56 8.92 5.79
N PRO A 107 -7.33 10.21 5.49
CA PRO A 107 -6.31 10.99 6.17
C PRO A 107 -6.48 11.05 7.69
N ALA A 108 -5.36 11.10 8.41
CA ALA A 108 -5.33 11.09 9.87
C ALA A 108 -6.12 12.24 10.51
N VAL A 109 -6.11 13.41 9.87
CA VAL A 109 -6.77 14.64 10.34
C VAL A 109 -8.26 14.73 10.00
N TYR A 110 -8.79 13.80 9.20
CA TYR A 110 -10.20 13.80 8.81
C TYR A 110 -11.09 13.24 9.94
N SER A 111 -12.23 13.86 10.19
CA SER A 111 -13.21 13.36 11.15
C SER A 111 -13.70 11.93 10.87
N GLU A 112 -13.61 11.50 9.60
CA GLU A 112 -13.90 10.14 9.15
C GLU A 112 -12.97 9.10 9.78
N ARG A 113 -11.73 9.46 10.07
CA ARG A 113 -10.77 8.57 10.75
C ARG A 113 -11.24 8.24 12.17
N ILE A 114 -11.77 9.22 12.90
CA ILE A 114 -12.33 9.02 14.25
C ILE A 114 -13.59 8.15 14.17
N ARG A 115 -14.46 8.38 13.17
CA ARG A 115 -15.65 7.54 12.95
C ARG A 115 -15.27 6.11 12.60
N LEU A 116 -14.22 5.91 11.80
CA LEU A 116 -13.71 4.57 11.47
C LEU A 116 -13.21 3.83 12.72
N ALA A 117 -12.46 4.52 13.59
CA ALA A 117 -11.97 3.95 14.84
C ALA A 117 -13.14 3.53 15.76
N LYS A 118 -14.17 4.38 15.88
CA LYS A 118 -15.40 4.04 16.62
C LYS A 118 -16.10 2.82 16.02
N HIS A 119 -16.21 2.75 14.69
CA HIS A 119 -16.81 1.62 13.99
C HIS A 119 -15.99 0.33 14.20
N ALA A 120 -14.65 0.40 14.19
CA ALA A 120 -13.81 -0.74 14.51
C ALA A 120 -14.05 -1.28 15.93
N GLY A 121 -14.24 -0.38 16.91
CA GLY A 121 -14.62 -0.75 18.29
C GLY A 121 -15.98 -1.45 18.39
N MET A 122 -16.93 -1.11 17.54
CA MET A 122 -18.21 -1.83 17.45
C MET A 122 -18.02 -3.20 16.75
N LYS A 123 -17.24 -3.21 15.68
CA LYS A 123 -17.03 -4.40 14.85
C LYS A 123 -16.29 -5.52 15.60
N ILE A 124 -15.36 -5.19 16.49
CA ILE A 124 -14.66 -6.22 17.28
C ILE A 124 -15.63 -7.03 18.16
N MET A 125 -16.71 -6.41 18.65
CA MET A 125 -17.72 -7.14 19.44
C MET A 125 -18.42 -8.22 18.60
N GLU A 126 -18.80 -7.88 17.36
CA GLU A 126 -19.41 -8.85 16.43
C GLU A 126 -18.43 -9.97 16.07
N LEU A 127 -17.13 -9.66 15.90
CA LEU A 127 -16.12 -10.67 15.61
C LEU A 127 -15.94 -11.65 16.78
N VAL A 128 -16.00 -11.15 18.02
CA VAL A 128 -15.95 -11.99 19.22
C VAL A 128 -17.18 -12.89 19.31
N GLU A 129 -18.39 -12.36 19.11
CA GLU A 129 -19.63 -13.12 19.13
C GLU A 129 -19.65 -14.23 18.06
N LYS A 130 -19.20 -13.92 16.84
CA LYS A 130 -19.15 -14.87 15.72
C LYS A 130 -17.89 -15.75 15.73
N ASN A 131 -16.96 -15.50 16.66
CA ASN A 131 -15.66 -16.17 16.75
C ASN A 131 -14.86 -16.14 15.44
N ILE A 132 -14.91 -15.03 14.69
CA ILE A 132 -14.12 -14.82 13.47
C ILE A 132 -12.71 -14.39 13.88
N ARG A 133 -11.72 -15.18 13.51
CA ARG A 133 -10.33 -15.02 13.93
C ARG A 133 -9.42 -14.63 12.75
N PRO A 134 -8.23 -14.08 13.01
CA PRO A 134 -7.29 -13.71 11.94
C PRO A 134 -6.99 -14.83 10.94
N ARG A 135 -6.77 -16.07 11.37
CA ARG A 135 -6.48 -17.19 10.46
C ARG A 135 -7.68 -17.66 9.65
N ASP A 136 -8.90 -17.30 10.03
CA ASP A 136 -10.10 -17.55 9.20
C ASP A 136 -10.13 -16.58 7.99
N ILE A 137 -9.46 -15.42 8.12
CA ILE A 137 -9.39 -14.35 7.12
C ILE A 137 -8.09 -14.42 6.32
N MET A 138 -6.95 -14.61 7.00
CA MET A 138 -5.60 -14.62 6.43
C MET A 138 -5.31 -15.96 5.73
N THR A 139 -6.09 -16.29 4.71
CA THR A 139 -5.93 -17.50 3.89
C THR A 139 -4.96 -17.27 2.73
N ALA A 140 -4.53 -18.32 2.05
CA ALA A 140 -3.70 -18.22 0.85
C ALA A 140 -4.34 -17.33 -0.22
N GLU A 141 -5.65 -17.47 -0.42
CA GLU A 141 -6.42 -16.68 -1.37
C GLU A 141 -6.52 -15.19 -0.94
N ALA A 142 -6.57 -14.91 0.36
CA ALA A 142 -6.56 -13.54 0.86
C ALA A 142 -5.19 -12.86 0.61
N PHE A 143 -4.09 -13.58 0.79
CA PHE A 143 -2.76 -13.08 0.41
C PHE A 143 -2.61 -12.93 -1.11
N ARG A 144 -3.20 -13.83 -1.90
CA ARG A 144 -3.25 -13.67 -3.35
C ARG A 144 -4.01 -12.40 -3.74
N ASN A 145 -5.16 -12.13 -3.15
CA ASN A 145 -5.90 -10.87 -3.35
C ASN A 145 -5.05 -9.66 -2.96
N ALA A 146 -4.34 -9.73 -1.84
CA ALA A 146 -3.46 -8.65 -1.39
C ALA A 146 -2.33 -8.38 -2.39
N LEU A 147 -1.67 -9.41 -2.93
CA LEU A 147 -0.64 -9.27 -3.97
C LEU A 147 -1.20 -8.63 -5.25
N ILE A 148 -2.40 -8.99 -5.66
CA ILE A 148 -3.05 -8.38 -6.83
C ILE A 148 -3.32 -6.88 -6.57
N VAL A 149 -3.82 -6.52 -5.39
CA VAL A 149 -4.03 -5.12 -5.01
C VAL A 149 -2.70 -4.37 -4.90
N ASP A 150 -1.67 -5.00 -4.38
CA ASP A 150 -0.29 -4.49 -4.31
C ASP A 150 0.24 -4.09 -5.70
N MET A 151 0.11 -5.01 -6.67
CA MET A 151 0.51 -4.79 -8.06
C MET A 151 -0.28 -3.66 -8.73
N ALA A 152 -1.58 -3.58 -8.46
CA ALA A 152 -2.45 -2.56 -9.04
C ALA A 152 -2.19 -1.17 -8.47
N LEU A 153 -1.93 -1.05 -7.17
CA LEU A 153 -1.58 0.20 -6.49
C LEU A 153 -0.14 0.65 -6.78
N GLY A 154 0.76 -0.27 -7.14
CA GLY A 154 2.19 -0.02 -7.21
C GLY A 154 2.75 0.35 -5.83
N CYS A 155 2.58 -0.53 -4.86
CA CYS A 155 3.01 -0.34 -3.48
C CYS A 155 4.53 -0.27 -3.31
N SER A 156 5.00 -0.19 -2.08
CA SER A 156 6.42 -0.23 -1.72
C SER A 156 7.00 -1.63 -1.94
N THR A 157 8.26 -1.72 -2.36
CA THR A 157 8.99 -3.00 -2.44
C THR A 157 9.08 -3.75 -1.12
N ASN A 158 8.91 -3.05 0.02
CA ASN A 158 8.85 -3.68 1.35
C ASN A 158 7.68 -4.64 1.52
N THR A 159 6.63 -4.55 0.71
CA THR A 159 5.51 -5.51 0.76
C THR A 159 5.96 -6.92 0.42
N MET A 160 6.97 -7.07 -0.44
CA MET A 160 7.58 -8.35 -0.79
C MET A 160 8.40 -8.99 0.34
N LEU A 161 8.72 -8.21 1.38
CA LEU A 161 9.27 -8.71 2.64
C LEU A 161 8.15 -8.97 3.66
N HIS A 162 7.19 -8.07 3.77
CA HIS A 162 6.20 -8.09 4.85
C HIS A 162 5.07 -9.09 4.62
N LEU A 163 4.54 -9.20 3.39
CA LEU A 163 3.47 -10.18 3.10
C LEU A 163 3.91 -11.62 3.34
N PRO A 164 5.09 -12.08 2.87
CA PRO A 164 5.59 -13.41 3.20
C PRO A 164 5.76 -13.65 4.71
N ALA A 165 6.26 -12.66 5.45
CA ALA A 165 6.42 -12.78 6.90
C ALA A 165 5.07 -12.92 7.63
N ILE A 166 4.06 -12.14 7.23
CA ILE A 166 2.70 -12.23 7.79
C ILE A 166 2.06 -13.57 7.42
N ALA A 167 2.20 -14.00 6.17
CA ALA A 167 1.68 -15.27 5.68
C ALA A 167 2.27 -16.46 6.46
N HIS A 168 3.58 -16.43 6.70
CA HIS A 168 4.26 -17.44 7.51
C HIS A 168 3.63 -17.58 8.91
N GLU A 169 3.37 -16.47 9.60
CA GLU A 169 2.71 -16.48 10.92
C GLU A 169 1.25 -16.96 10.86
N ALA A 170 0.59 -16.77 9.72
CA ALA A 170 -0.74 -17.32 9.47
C ALA A 170 -0.73 -18.83 9.10
N GLY A 171 0.46 -19.40 8.88
CA GLY A 171 0.62 -20.78 8.41
C GLY A 171 0.40 -20.94 6.90
N VAL A 172 0.59 -19.86 6.13
CA VAL A 172 0.44 -19.82 4.67
C VAL A 172 1.82 -19.67 4.03
N GLU A 173 2.10 -20.49 3.02
CA GLU A 173 3.29 -20.35 2.19
C GLU A 173 3.04 -19.28 1.11
N LEU A 174 3.91 -18.27 1.07
CA LEU A 174 3.89 -17.21 0.07
C LEU A 174 5.31 -16.98 -0.41
N ASN A 175 5.57 -17.24 -1.70
CA ASN A 175 6.87 -17.06 -2.30
C ASN A 175 6.88 -15.88 -3.31
N LEU A 176 8.08 -15.41 -3.66
CA LEU A 176 8.25 -14.27 -4.57
C LEU A 176 7.99 -14.63 -6.04
N ASP A 177 8.03 -15.89 -6.43
CA ASP A 177 7.70 -16.32 -7.80
C ASP A 177 6.21 -16.09 -8.07
N MET A 178 5.35 -16.41 -7.09
CA MET A 178 3.92 -16.08 -7.16
C MET A 178 3.68 -14.58 -7.36
N ALA A 179 4.48 -13.72 -6.75
CA ALA A 179 4.37 -12.27 -6.94
C ALA A 179 4.63 -11.88 -8.40
N ASN A 180 5.61 -12.49 -9.07
CA ASN A 180 5.87 -12.26 -10.49
C ASN A 180 4.75 -12.76 -11.40
N GLU A 181 4.22 -13.96 -11.13
CA GLU A 181 3.08 -14.51 -11.88
C GLU A 181 1.86 -13.58 -11.79
N LEU A 182 1.55 -13.09 -10.58
CA LEU A 182 0.45 -12.16 -10.37
C LEU A 182 0.74 -10.78 -10.98
N SER A 183 1.98 -10.29 -10.93
CA SER A 183 2.39 -9.05 -11.58
C SER A 183 2.16 -9.10 -13.10
N ALA A 184 2.43 -10.25 -13.74
CA ALA A 184 2.25 -10.41 -15.18
C ALA A 184 0.80 -10.25 -15.66
N ILE A 185 -0.18 -10.57 -14.80
CA ILE A 185 -1.62 -10.56 -15.15
C ILE A 185 -2.39 -9.38 -14.54
N THR A 186 -1.79 -8.64 -13.60
CA THR A 186 -2.46 -7.55 -12.88
C THR A 186 -2.09 -6.21 -13.48
N PRO A 187 -3.04 -5.41 -13.98
CA PRO A 187 -2.74 -4.07 -14.47
C PRO A 187 -2.37 -3.12 -13.33
N ASN A 188 -1.40 -2.22 -13.57
CA ASN A 188 -1.11 -1.13 -12.65
C ASN A 188 -2.12 0.01 -12.88
N LEU A 189 -2.90 0.33 -11.87
CA LEU A 189 -4.02 1.27 -11.95
C LEU A 189 -3.74 2.61 -11.30
N CYS A 190 -2.70 2.73 -10.48
CA CYS A 190 -2.40 3.93 -9.71
C CYS A 190 -0.94 4.33 -9.83
N HIS A 191 -0.68 5.64 -9.96
CA HIS A 191 0.63 6.25 -9.90
C HIS A 191 0.68 7.28 -8.76
N LEU A 192 0.80 6.75 -7.53
CA LEU A 192 0.94 7.59 -6.34
C LEU A 192 2.40 7.94 -6.08
N ALA A 193 2.65 9.08 -5.44
CA ALA A 193 3.98 9.46 -5.00
C ALA A 193 4.68 8.31 -4.23
N PRO A 194 5.96 7.98 -4.49
CA PRO A 194 6.93 8.70 -5.32
C PRO A 194 6.87 8.37 -6.82
N ALA A 195 6.07 7.41 -7.27
CA ALA A 195 6.01 6.98 -8.67
C ALA A 195 5.21 7.94 -9.58
N GLY A 196 4.39 8.81 -9.02
CA GLY A 196 3.56 9.75 -9.74
C GLY A 196 3.11 10.95 -8.92
N PRO A 197 2.26 11.81 -9.48
CA PRO A 197 1.92 13.11 -8.90
C PRO A 197 0.77 13.07 -7.88
N THR A 198 0.10 11.93 -7.71
CA THR A 198 -1.06 11.78 -6.82
C THR A 198 -0.64 11.28 -5.44
N TYR A 199 -1.46 11.53 -4.42
CA TYR A 199 -1.19 11.24 -3.02
C TYR A 199 -2.30 10.40 -2.41
N MET A 200 -2.14 9.97 -1.15
CA MET A 200 -3.10 9.12 -0.46
C MET A 200 -4.48 9.79 -0.28
N GLU A 201 -4.51 11.11 -0.08
CA GLU A 201 -5.75 11.90 -0.04
C GLU A 201 -6.52 11.80 -1.36
N ASP A 202 -5.81 11.88 -2.49
CA ASP A 202 -6.41 11.77 -3.83
C ASP A 202 -6.98 10.35 -4.06
N LEU A 203 -6.26 9.32 -3.62
CA LEU A 203 -6.74 7.94 -3.67
C LEU A 203 -8.00 7.75 -2.81
N ASN A 204 -8.04 8.37 -1.60
CA ASN A 204 -9.21 8.32 -0.74
C ASN A 204 -10.44 8.95 -1.42
N GLU A 205 -10.28 10.12 -2.01
CA GLU A 205 -11.34 10.84 -2.73
C GLU A 205 -11.81 10.08 -3.97
N ALA A 206 -10.89 9.39 -4.67
CA ALA A 206 -11.20 8.55 -5.82
C ALA A 206 -11.99 7.28 -5.47
N GLY A 207 -12.10 6.94 -4.17
CA GLY A 207 -12.87 5.79 -3.69
C GLY A 207 -12.06 4.75 -2.91
N GLY A 208 -10.75 4.99 -2.74
CA GLY A 208 -9.87 4.19 -1.92
C GLY A 208 -9.60 2.77 -2.44
N VAL A 209 -9.11 1.91 -1.57
CA VAL A 209 -8.75 0.52 -1.90
C VAL A 209 -9.94 -0.27 -2.45
N TYR A 210 -11.15 -0.07 -1.92
CA TYR A 210 -12.34 -0.77 -2.40
C TYR A 210 -12.70 -0.40 -3.85
N ALA A 211 -12.45 0.84 -4.28
CA ALA A 211 -12.63 1.21 -5.69
C ALA A 211 -11.61 0.51 -6.60
N VAL A 212 -10.36 0.39 -6.18
CA VAL A 212 -9.33 -0.38 -6.89
C VAL A 212 -9.73 -1.86 -6.97
N MET A 213 -10.16 -2.47 -5.85
CA MET A 213 -10.63 -3.86 -5.84
C MET A 213 -11.86 -4.05 -6.74
N LYS A 214 -12.76 -3.07 -6.81
CA LYS A 214 -13.92 -3.09 -7.72
C LYS A 214 -13.48 -3.07 -9.18
N GLU A 215 -12.50 -2.25 -9.55
CA GLU A 215 -11.93 -2.25 -10.90
C GLU A 215 -11.31 -3.62 -11.24
N LEU A 216 -10.48 -4.17 -10.35
CA LEU A 216 -9.86 -5.49 -10.53
C LEU A 216 -10.87 -6.63 -10.65
N SER A 217 -12.01 -6.54 -9.96
CA SER A 217 -13.07 -7.55 -10.02
C SER A 217 -13.71 -7.68 -11.41
N LYS A 218 -13.67 -6.64 -12.24
CA LYS A 218 -14.15 -6.68 -13.62
C LYS A 218 -13.38 -7.68 -14.50
N LYS A 219 -12.12 -7.96 -14.16
CA LYS A 219 -11.26 -8.95 -14.83
C LYS A 219 -11.22 -10.30 -14.11
N ASN A 220 -12.07 -10.52 -13.11
CA ASN A 220 -12.11 -11.75 -12.28
C ASN A 220 -10.75 -12.09 -11.63
N LEU A 221 -9.97 -11.08 -11.30
CA LEU A 221 -8.65 -11.28 -10.69
C LEU A 221 -8.73 -11.64 -9.20
N LEU A 222 -9.80 -11.19 -8.50
CA LEU A 222 -9.96 -11.35 -7.06
C LEU A 222 -10.91 -12.52 -6.73
N ASN A 223 -10.59 -13.24 -5.65
CA ASN A 223 -11.56 -14.11 -4.99
C ASN A 223 -12.50 -13.25 -4.13
N LEU A 224 -13.77 -13.21 -4.49
CA LEU A 224 -14.79 -12.36 -3.88
C LEU A 224 -15.52 -13.00 -2.69
N ASP A 225 -15.37 -14.32 -2.49
CA ASP A 225 -16.12 -15.09 -1.48
C ASP A 225 -15.43 -15.15 -0.12
N LEU A 226 -14.23 -14.54 -0.01
CA LEU A 226 -13.44 -14.55 1.22
C LEU A 226 -14.07 -13.69 2.30
N ILE A 227 -14.15 -14.25 3.52
CA ILE A 227 -14.66 -13.55 4.70
C ILE A 227 -13.68 -12.46 5.15
N THR A 228 -14.18 -11.39 5.72
CA THR A 228 -13.39 -10.27 6.23
C THR A 228 -13.82 -9.87 7.65
N VAL A 229 -13.09 -8.95 8.28
CA VAL A 229 -13.45 -8.38 9.61
C VAL A 229 -14.79 -7.65 9.62
N THR A 230 -15.40 -7.39 8.47
CA THR A 230 -16.76 -6.85 8.43
C THR A 230 -17.84 -7.91 8.74
N GLY A 231 -17.45 -9.18 8.80
CA GLY A 231 -18.39 -10.32 8.86
C GLY A 231 -19.12 -10.58 7.56
N LYS A 232 -18.65 -9.97 6.47
CA LYS A 232 -19.14 -10.10 5.09
C LYS A 232 -18.01 -10.54 4.18
N THR A 233 -18.35 -11.00 2.98
CA THR A 233 -17.35 -11.35 1.96
C THR A 233 -16.72 -10.10 1.32
N VAL A 234 -15.60 -10.29 0.64
CA VAL A 234 -14.94 -9.27 -0.18
C VAL A 234 -15.93 -8.71 -1.20
N GLY A 235 -16.65 -9.58 -1.91
CA GLY A 235 -17.62 -9.19 -2.93
C GLY A 235 -18.75 -8.33 -2.38
N GLU A 236 -19.30 -8.69 -1.22
CA GLU A 236 -20.34 -7.89 -0.54
C GLU A 236 -19.80 -6.52 -0.12
N ASN A 237 -18.55 -6.45 0.35
CA ASN A 237 -17.93 -5.21 0.79
C ASN A 237 -17.68 -4.22 -0.36
N ILE A 238 -17.26 -4.71 -1.54
CA ILE A 238 -16.97 -3.86 -2.70
C ILE A 238 -18.16 -3.68 -3.64
N LYS A 239 -19.33 -4.27 -3.34
CA LYS A 239 -20.50 -4.26 -4.21
C LYS A 239 -20.85 -2.85 -4.71
N ASP A 240 -20.94 -1.91 -3.78
CA ASP A 240 -21.33 -0.53 -4.02
C ASP A 240 -20.12 0.42 -4.15
N ALA A 241 -18.91 -0.13 -4.22
CA ALA A 241 -17.72 0.67 -4.47
C ALA A 241 -17.65 1.06 -5.95
N TYR A 242 -17.20 2.29 -6.20
CA TYR A 242 -17.01 2.78 -7.56
C TYR A 242 -15.83 3.76 -7.61
N ASN A 243 -15.19 3.82 -8.76
CA ASN A 243 -14.12 4.75 -9.06
C ASN A 243 -14.71 6.14 -9.35
N LYS A 244 -14.38 7.12 -8.51
CA LYS A 244 -14.88 8.50 -8.63
C LYS A 244 -13.95 9.39 -9.47
N ASN A 245 -12.70 8.96 -9.67
CA ASN A 245 -11.71 9.72 -10.42
C ASN A 245 -10.80 8.80 -11.26
N PRO A 246 -11.10 8.63 -12.57
CA PRO A 246 -10.31 7.78 -13.46
C PRO A 246 -8.89 8.28 -13.74
N GLU A 247 -8.54 9.48 -13.33
CA GLU A 247 -7.15 9.98 -13.45
C GLU A 247 -6.28 9.51 -12.28
N VAL A 248 -6.89 9.23 -11.13
CA VAL A 248 -6.21 8.71 -9.93
C VAL A 248 -6.21 7.19 -9.92
N ILE A 249 -7.37 6.57 -10.19
CA ILE A 249 -7.52 5.13 -10.35
C ILE A 249 -7.87 4.87 -11.81
N ARG A 250 -6.93 4.43 -12.62
CA ARG A 250 -7.20 4.10 -14.01
C ARG A 250 -8.17 2.92 -14.10
N PRO A 251 -9.12 2.94 -15.05
CA PRO A 251 -9.96 1.77 -15.32
C PRO A 251 -9.10 0.62 -15.87
N VAL A 252 -9.51 -0.61 -15.63
CA VAL A 252 -8.78 -1.82 -16.08
C VAL A 252 -8.65 -1.92 -17.61
N GLU A 253 -9.49 -1.22 -18.34
CA GLU A 253 -9.46 -1.11 -19.80
C GLU A 253 -8.36 -0.14 -20.29
N ASN A 254 -7.93 0.80 -19.44
CA ASN A 254 -6.91 1.80 -19.76
C ASN A 254 -5.94 2.03 -18.60
N PRO A 255 -5.18 1.00 -18.15
CA PRO A 255 -4.26 1.11 -17.02
C PRO A 255 -3.01 1.91 -17.39
N TYR A 256 -2.21 2.31 -16.39
CA TYR A 256 -0.85 2.85 -16.62
C TYR A 256 0.09 1.81 -17.24
N SER A 257 -0.06 0.54 -16.83
CA SER A 257 0.66 -0.62 -17.40
C SER A 257 -0.25 -1.84 -17.36
N GLN A 258 -0.13 -2.72 -18.36
CA GLN A 258 -0.82 -4.00 -18.39
C GLN A 258 -0.26 -5.00 -17.36
N THR A 259 0.88 -4.71 -16.78
CA THR A 259 1.56 -5.50 -15.76
C THR A 259 1.70 -4.70 -14.47
N GLY A 260 1.89 -5.40 -13.34
CA GLY A 260 1.93 -4.83 -12.01
C GLY A 260 3.06 -3.82 -11.77
N GLY A 261 2.86 -2.99 -10.74
CA GLY A 261 3.81 -1.94 -10.35
C GLY A 261 5.06 -2.45 -9.63
N ILE A 262 5.15 -3.74 -9.29
CA ILE A 262 6.31 -4.38 -8.67
C ILE A 262 6.76 -5.55 -9.53
N ALA A 263 8.07 -5.77 -9.62
CA ALA A 263 8.65 -6.95 -10.23
C ALA A 263 9.75 -7.55 -9.34
N VAL A 264 9.86 -8.88 -9.38
CA VAL A 264 10.92 -9.63 -8.71
C VAL A 264 11.92 -10.07 -9.79
N LEU A 265 13.17 -9.64 -9.65
CA LEU A 265 14.25 -9.89 -10.60
C LEU A 265 15.11 -11.06 -10.10
N LYS A 266 15.55 -11.91 -11.03
CA LYS A 266 16.53 -12.98 -10.77
C LYS A 266 17.63 -12.94 -11.81
N GLY A 267 18.84 -13.22 -11.39
CA GLY A 267 20.00 -13.28 -12.28
C GLY A 267 21.28 -13.64 -11.53
N ASN A 268 22.39 -13.67 -12.25
CA ASN A 268 23.70 -14.00 -11.68
C ASN A 268 24.19 -13.01 -10.60
N LEU A 269 23.70 -11.74 -10.64
CA LEU A 269 24.01 -10.72 -9.64
C LEU A 269 23.16 -10.90 -8.38
N ALA A 270 21.91 -11.34 -8.52
CA ALA A 270 20.95 -11.57 -7.42
C ALA A 270 20.22 -12.90 -7.66
N PRO A 271 20.89 -14.07 -7.45
CA PRO A 271 20.31 -15.38 -7.72
C PRO A 271 19.09 -15.69 -6.85
N ASP A 272 19.08 -15.20 -5.61
CA ASP A 272 17.99 -15.39 -4.65
C ASP A 272 16.87 -14.34 -4.77
N SER A 273 16.98 -13.48 -5.75
CA SER A 273 16.07 -12.41 -6.16
C SER A 273 16.41 -11.01 -5.65
N GLY A 274 15.92 -10.01 -6.38
CA GLY A 274 15.87 -8.60 -6.01
C GLY A 274 14.49 -8.06 -6.36
N VAL A 275 14.01 -7.03 -5.67
CA VAL A 275 12.70 -6.44 -5.90
C VAL A 275 12.83 -5.02 -6.44
N VAL A 276 12.07 -4.70 -7.46
CA VAL A 276 12.04 -3.36 -8.05
C VAL A 276 10.60 -2.81 -8.08
N LYS A 277 10.45 -1.53 -7.75
CA LYS A 277 9.22 -0.78 -7.99
C LYS A 277 9.17 -0.40 -9.47
N ARG A 278 8.63 -1.31 -10.29
CA ARG A 278 8.57 -1.16 -11.76
C ARG A 278 7.83 0.09 -12.18
N SER A 279 6.78 0.47 -11.45
CA SER A 279 5.99 1.69 -11.74
C SER A 279 6.78 3.01 -11.58
N ALA A 280 7.97 2.97 -10.97
CA ALA A 280 8.85 4.13 -10.81
C ALA A 280 10.10 4.06 -11.70
N VAL A 281 10.25 3.01 -12.51
CA VAL A 281 11.37 2.87 -13.47
C VAL A 281 11.03 3.63 -14.74
N VAL A 282 11.93 4.51 -15.18
CA VAL A 282 11.76 5.23 -16.46
C VAL A 282 11.92 4.25 -17.64
N PRO A 283 11.17 4.43 -18.73
CA PRO A 283 11.12 3.47 -19.84
C PRO A 283 12.49 3.06 -20.41
N GLU A 284 13.42 4.00 -20.53
CA GLU A 284 14.76 3.81 -21.05
C GLU A 284 15.67 2.96 -20.15
N MET A 285 15.31 2.82 -18.86
CA MET A 285 16.02 2.00 -17.88
C MET A 285 15.43 0.60 -17.71
N MET A 286 14.36 0.28 -18.44
CA MET A 286 13.75 -1.07 -18.39
C MET A 286 14.68 -2.11 -19.00
N VAL A 287 15.52 -1.72 -19.96
CA VAL A 287 16.63 -2.50 -20.50
C VAL A 287 17.83 -1.56 -20.56
N HIS A 288 18.89 -1.89 -19.85
CA HIS A 288 20.09 -1.07 -19.79
C HIS A 288 21.35 -1.92 -19.82
N GLU A 289 22.35 -1.46 -20.55
CA GLU A 289 23.70 -2.04 -20.61
C GLU A 289 24.71 -0.91 -20.40
N GLY A 290 25.71 -1.14 -19.56
CA GLY A 290 26.73 -0.14 -19.25
C GLY A 290 27.81 -0.65 -18.31
N PRO A 291 28.90 0.12 -18.10
CA PRO A 291 29.96 -0.26 -17.16
C PRO A 291 29.43 -0.22 -15.72
N ALA A 292 29.77 -1.24 -14.95
CA ALA A 292 29.47 -1.27 -13.52
C ALA A 292 30.40 -0.30 -12.76
N ARG A 293 29.85 0.52 -11.87
CA ARG A 293 30.57 1.26 -10.86
C ARG A 293 30.26 0.67 -9.50
N VAL A 294 31.29 0.15 -8.84
CA VAL A 294 31.15 -0.55 -7.55
C VAL A 294 31.55 0.36 -6.40
N PHE A 295 30.77 0.32 -5.32
CA PHE A 295 31.01 1.05 -4.08
C PHE A 295 30.99 0.06 -2.91
N ASP A 296 31.82 0.29 -1.90
CA ASP A 296 31.91 -0.53 -0.69
C ASP A 296 30.95 -0.04 0.42
N CYS A 297 30.48 1.20 0.33
CA CYS A 297 29.55 1.83 1.27
C CYS A 297 28.72 2.91 0.55
N GLU A 298 27.75 3.47 1.25
CA GLU A 298 26.89 4.55 0.75
C GLU A 298 27.62 5.88 0.62
N GLU A 299 28.63 6.13 1.50
CA GLU A 299 29.48 7.32 1.51
C GLU A 299 30.59 7.18 0.44
#